data_ce04d685c3c706277728b98b316bc41b
#
_entry.id   ce04d685c3c706277728b98b316bc41b
#
_cell.length_a   1.000
_cell.length_b   1.000
_cell.length_c   1.000
_cell.angle_alpha   90.00
_cell.angle_beta   90.00
_cell.angle_gamma   90.00
#
_symmetry.space_group_name_H-M   'P 1'
#
loop_
_entity.id
_entity.type
_entity.pdbx_description
1 polymer ?
#
loop_
_entity_poly.entity_id
_entity_poly.type
_entity_poly.pdbx_seq_one_letter_code
_entity_poly.pdbx_strand_id
1 'polypeptide(L)'
;RKLDEVKTVKYDLESSGAIKDQKQLQRKLDDYYGLDSAFVGGFYIADTKGNVVQASENQTKYDGATEQIWYKEGLTRMNPGYTQAYEDSEGNMMISACGMLDDPDDVRVLATSLSLDSVNIIVNSSVSMQGAESLLVDQGNGDILASRDSELVSTSVNEASDSFLKKVAAKLQKDDDSVSTIGDKVVVTREISGTDWVLVSYVPKSLITSEVDNLRNTLIVVAIICLLVFVLLNTLNVSFTVK
;
A
#
# COMPACT_ATOMS: atom_id res chain seq x y z
N ARG A 1 -3.82 -9.67 2.09
CA ARG A 1 -4.16 -10.07 3.47
C ARG A 1 -5.47 -9.42 3.94
N LYS A 2 -5.60 -8.07 3.98
CA LYS A 2 -6.85 -7.42 4.45
C LYS A 2 -8.08 -7.80 3.63
N LEU A 3 -7.95 -7.83 2.31
CA LEU A 3 -9.03 -8.28 1.43
C LEU A 3 -9.38 -9.77 1.65
N ASP A 4 -8.41 -10.61 2.00
CA ASP A 4 -8.66 -12.02 2.29
C ASP A 4 -9.43 -12.20 3.62
N GLU A 5 -9.22 -11.31 4.58
CA GLU A 5 -10.01 -11.26 5.81
C GLU A 5 -11.48 -10.95 5.48
N VAL A 6 -11.74 -9.95 4.62
CA VAL A 6 -13.11 -9.63 4.15
C VAL A 6 -13.76 -10.80 3.42
N LYS A 7 -13.02 -11.50 2.55
CA LYS A 7 -13.49 -12.71 1.87
C LYS A 7 -13.84 -13.83 2.85
N THR A 8 -13.03 -13.99 3.91
CA THR A 8 -13.26 -14.98 4.96
C THR A 8 -14.52 -14.66 5.75
N VAL A 9 -14.72 -13.39 6.14
CA VAL A 9 -15.93 -12.96 6.84
C VAL A 9 -17.17 -13.17 5.96
N LYS A 10 -17.11 -12.76 4.68
CA LYS A 10 -18.20 -13.02 3.71
C LYS A 10 -18.55 -14.51 3.68
N TYR A 11 -17.56 -15.37 3.47
CA TYR A 11 -17.75 -16.82 3.42
C TYR A 11 -18.36 -17.38 4.71
N ASP A 12 -17.89 -16.93 5.87
CA ASP A 12 -18.42 -17.38 7.16
C ASP A 12 -19.88 -16.96 7.37
N LEU A 13 -20.22 -15.73 7.03
CA LEU A 13 -21.60 -15.22 7.11
C LEU A 13 -22.56 -16.02 6.22
N GLU A 14 -22.15 -16.35 5.00
CA GLU A 14 -22.93 -17.11 4.02
C GLU A 14 -23.04 -18.58 4.42
N SER A 15 -21.93 -19.24 4.71
CA SER A 15 -21.89 -20.69 5.00
C SER A 15 -22.53 -21.07 6.34
N SER A 16 -22.47 -20.20 7.33
CA SER A 16 -23.15 -20.41 8.63
C SER A 16 -24.65 -20.15 8.55
N GLY A 17 -25.16 -19.56 7.47
CA GLY A 17 -26.55 -19.15 7.36
C GLY A 17 -26.90 -17.91 8.22
N ALA A 18 -25.92 -17.25 8.80
CA ALA A 18 -26.12 -16.06 9.65
C ALA A 18 -26.83 -14.93 8.91
N ILE A 19 -26.63 -14.84 7.60
CA ILE A 19 -27.32 -13.85 6.76
C ILE A 19 -28.85 -13.96 6.78
N LYS A 20 -29.41 -15.13 7.13
CA LYS A 20 -30.86 -15.38 7.21
C LYS A 20 -31.45 -15.21 8.61
N ASP A 21 -30.62 -15.07 9.62
CA ASP A 21 -31.03 -14.87 11.03
C ASP A 21 -30.40 -13.60 11.59
N GLN A 22 -31.22 -12.58 11.78
CA GLN A 22 -30.75 -11.27 12.25
C GLN A 22 -30.02 -11.34 13.60
N LYS A 23 -30.38 -12.26 14.50
CA LYS A 23 -29.70 -12.40 15.80
C LYS A 23 -28.32 -13.04 15.63
N GLN A 24 -28.20 -14.02 14.73
CA GLN A 24 -26.91 -14.63 14.42
C GLN A 24 -26.03 -13.65 13.67
N LEU A 25 -26.59 -12.92 12.73
CA LEU A 25 -25.85 -11.88 11.98
C LEU A 25 -25.27 -10.82 12.95
N GLN A 26 -26.11 -10.30 13.87
CA GLN A 26 -25.66 -9.34 14.86
C GLN A 26 -24.50 -9.88 15.71
N ARG A 27 -24.62 -11.13 16.21
CA ARG A 27 -23.53 -11.76 17.00
C ARG A 27 -22.25 -11.89 16.21
N LYS A 28 -22.33 -12.31 14.96
CA LYS A 28 -21.15 -12.43 14.08
C LYS A 28 -20.47 -11.09 13.87
N LEU A 29 -21.23 -10.03 13.62
CA LEU A 29 -20.67 -8.68 13.47
C LEU A 29 -20.05 -8.18 14.78
N ASP A 30 -20.67 -8.47 15.93
CA ASP A 30 -20.12 -8.17 17.25
C ASP A 30 -18.81 -8.94 17.50
N ASP A 31 -18.75 -10.24 17.12
CA ASP A 31 -17.58 -11.10 17.29
C ASP A 31 -16.40 -10.62 16.42
N TYR A 32 -16.67 -10.04 15.25
CA TYR A 32 -15.63 -9.50 14.36
C TYR A 32 -15.19 -8.08 14.73
N TYR A 33 -15.97 -7.38 15.55
CA TYR A 33 -15.67 -6.00 15.94
C TYR A 33 -14.38 -5.93 16.77
N GLY A 34 -13.47 -5.05 16.38
CA GLY A 34 -12.21 -4.83 17.09
C GLY A 34 -11.14 -5.92 16.93
N LEU A 35 -11.39 -7.00 16.15
CA LEU A 35 -10.38 -8.01 15.89
C LEU A 35 -9.21 -7.46 15.06
N ASP A 36 -9.48 -6.50 14.20
CA ASP A 36 -8.47 -5.79 13.44
C ASP A 36 -8.71 -4.28 13.52
N SER A 37 -7.80 -3.58 14.17
CA SER A 37 -7.89 -2.13 14.37
C SER A 37 -7.76 -1.30 13.08
N ALA A 38 -7.34 -1.92 11.97
CA ALA A 38 -7.29 -1.24 10.68
C ALA A 38 -8.69 -1.06 10.07
N PHE A 39 -9.67 -1.89 10.45
CA PHE A 39 -11.04 -1.78 9.97
C PHE A 39 -11.84 -0.81 10.87
N VAL A 40 -11.96 0.40 10.40
CA VAL A 40 -12.71 1.45 11.11
C VAL A 40 -14.19 1.07 11.16
N GLY A 41 -14.75 0.97 12.38
CA GLY A 41 -16.15 0.59 12.59
C GLY A 41 -16.43 -0.91 12.37
N GLY A 42 -15.44 -1.75 12.13
CA GLY A 42 -15.62 -3.18 11.86
C GLY A 42 -16.33 -3.47 10.55
N PHE A 43 -17.11 -4.55 10.52
CA PHE A 43 -17.91 -4.93 9.36
C PHE A 43 -19.35 -4.44 9.49
N TYR A 44 -19.95 -4.07 8.37
CA TYR A 44 -21.33 -3.62 8.28
C TYR A 44 -21.98 -4.11 6.99
N ILE A 45 -23.30 -4.26 7.02
CA ILE A 45 -24.08 -4.79 5.91
C ILE A 45 -25.26 -3.85 5.65
N ALA A 46 -25.45 -3.43 4.41
CA ALA A 46 -26.60 -2.64 4.02
C ALA A 46 -27.51 -3.40 3.03
N ASP A 47 -28.81 -3.21 3.17
CA ASP A 47 -29.83 -3.69 2.24
C ASP A 47 -30.20 -2.63 1.19
N THR A 48 -31.08 -2.99 0.26
CA THR A 48 -31.59 -2.09 -0.80
C THR A 48 -32.44 -0.94 -0.29
N LYS A 49 -32.91 -1.01 0.97
CA LYS A 49 -33.69 0.05 1.61
C LYS A 49 -32.83 1.04 2.39
N GLY A 50 -31.52 0.78 2.44
CA GLY A 50 -30.57 1.59 3.22
C GLY A 50 -30.51 1.25 4.69
N ASN A 51 -31.14 0.15 5.14
CA ASN A 51 -30.96 -0.31 6.51
C ASN A 51 -29.57 -0.89 6.66
N VAL A 52 -28.86 -0.49 7.73
CA VAL A 52 -27.51 -0.96 8.03
C VAL A 52 -27.51 -1.81 9.30
N VAL A 53 -26.93 -2.98 9.21
CA VAL A 53 -26.61 -3.84 10.35
C VAL A 53 -25.10 -3.76 10.58
N GLN A 54 -24.70 -3.45 11.78
CA GLN A 54 -23.31 -3.28 12.21
C GLN A 54 -23.12 -3.82 13.62
N ALA A 55 -21.88 -3.92 14.09
CA ALA A 55 -21.61 -4.31 15.46
C ALA A 55 -22.28 -3.36 16.46
N SER A 56 -22.77 -3.91 17.58
CA SER A 56 -23.51 -3.15 18.60
C SER A 56 -22.67 -2.04 19.23
N GLU A 57 -21.35 -2.20 19.30
CA GLU A 57 -20.41 -1.22 19.84
C GLU A 57 -20.02 -0.13 18.82
N ASN A 58 -20.28 -0.37 17.54
CA ASN A 58 -19.98 0.62 16.51
C ASN A 58 -20.95 1.79 16.57
N GLN A 59 -20.43 2.99 16.77
CA GLN A 59 -21.21 4.23 16.84
C GLN A 59 -21.27 5.00 15.51
N THR A 60 -20.63 4.47 14.46
CA THR A 60 -20.62 5.11 13.13
C THR A 60 -22.02 5.15 12.56
N LYS A 61 -22.44 6.30 12.04
CA LYS A 61 -23.71 6.46 11.35
C LYS A 61 -23.48 6.33 9.84
N TYR A 62 -24.29 5.51 9.21
CA TYR A 62 -24.26 5.28 7.77
C TYR A 62 -25.50 5.89 7.08
N ASP A 63 -25.72 7.18 7.33
CA ASP A 63 -26.83 7.89 6.71
C ASP A 63 -26.70 7.84 5.18
N GLY A 64 -27.83 7.54 4.49
CA GLY A 64 -27.83 7.41 3.03
C GLY A 64 -26.94 6.27 2.51
N ALA A 65 -26.92 5.13 3.20
CA ALA A 65 -26.03 4.00 2.87
C ALA A 65 -26.06 3.61 1.38
N THR A 66 -27.23 3.62 0.74
CA THR A 66 -27.38 3.28 -0.68
C THR A 66 -26.75 4.31 -1.64
N GLU A 67 -26.47 5.51 -1.17
CA GLU A 67 -25.80 6.56 -1.94
C GLU A 67 -24.29 6.52 -1.80
N GLN A 68 -23.78 5.80 -0.81
CA GLN A 68 -22.37 5.70 -0.53
C GLN A 68 -21.63 4.90 -1.61
N ILE A 69 -20.35 5.26 -1.84
CA ILE A 69 -19.54 4.62 -2.87
C ILE A 69 -19.33 3.11 -2.60
N TRP A 70 -19.11 2.74 -1.33
CA TRP A 70 -18.93 1.35 -0.93
C TRP A 70 -20.15 0.48 -1.22
N TYR A 71 -21.36 1.04 -1.12
CA TYR A 71 -22.60 0.31 -1.45
C TYR A 71 -22.74 0.15 -2.96
N LYS A 72 -22.62 1.26 -3.71
CA LYS A 72 -22.76 1.27 -5.17
C LYS A 72 -21.74 0.34 -5.85
N GLU A 73 -20.48 0.42 -5.45
CA GLU A 73 -19.46 -0.47 -5.98
C GLU A 73 -19.60 -1.91 -5.48
N GLY A 74 -20.03 -2.10 -4.22
CA GLY A 74 -20.28 -3.42 -3.64
C GLY A 74 -21.35 -4.20 -4.40
N LEU A 75 -22.39 -3.53 -4.89
CA LEU A 75 -23.44 -4.16 -5.73
C LEU A 75 -22.91 -4.71 -7.06
N THR A 76 -21.78 -4.24 -7.54
CA THR A 76 -21.19 -4.70 -8.80
C THR A 76 -20.22 -5.85 -8.62
N ARG A 77 -19.94 -6.27 -7.37
CA ARG A 77 -18.86 -7.20 -7.04
C ARG A 77 -19.37 -8.40 -6.24
N MET A 78 -19.36 -9.58 -6.88
CA MET A 78 -19.59 -10.84 -6.16
C MET A 78 -18.42 -11.21 -5.26
N ASN A 79 -17.19 -10.93 -5.69
CA ASN A 79 -15.99 -11.07 -4.87
C ASN A 79 -15.62 -9.70 -4.29
N PRO A 80 -15.36 -9.61 -2.96
CA PRO A 80 -14.94 -8.38 -2.35
C PRO A 80 -13.72 -7.75 -3.02
N GLY A 81 -13.78 -6.43 -3.21
CA GLY A 81 -12.71 -5.60 -3.76
C GLY A 81 -12.68 -4.25 -3.05
N TYR A 82 -11.62 -3.47 -3.25
CA TYR A 82 -11.54 -2.12 -2.71
C TYR A 82 -12.27 -1.11 -3.59
N THR A 83 -12.85 -0.09 -2.97
CA THR A 83 -13.40 1.08 -3.66
C THR A 83 -12.28 2.03 -4.06
N GLN A 84 -12.62 3.01 -4.90
CA GLN A 84 -11.83 4.23 -4.99
C GLN A 84 -11.77 4.94 -3.62
N ALA A 85 -10.75 5.79 -3.42
CA ALA A 85 -10.68 6.63 -2.24
C ALA A 85 -11.84 7.64 -2.22
N TYR A 86 -12.38 7.87 -1.03
CA TYR A 86 -13.48 8.82 -0.84
C TYR A 86 -13.38 9.49 0.52
N GLU A 87 -14.03 10.65 0.65
CA GLU A 87 -14.14 11.38 1.91
C GLU A 87 -15.39 10.92 2.66
N ASP A 88 -15.24 10.59 3.95
CA ASP A 88 -16.38 10.27 4.81
C ASP A 88 -17.10 11.54 5.30
N SER A 89 -18.17 11.37 6.09
CA SER A 89 -18.95 12.49 6.63
C SER A 89 -18.17 13.38 7.62
N GLU A 90 -17.03 12.93 8.11
CA GLU A 90 -16.17 13.64 9.04
C GLU A 90 -14.96 14.30 8.35
N GLY A 91 -14.83 14.14 7.03
CA GLY A 91 -13.73 14.69 6.23
C GLY A 91 -12.49 13.79 6.20
N ASN A 92 -12.58 12.53 6.66
CA ASN A 92 -11.46 11.60 6.61
C ASN A 92 -11.41 10.90 5.24
N MET A 93 -10.21 10.76 4.69
CA MET A 93 -10.02 9.98 3.46
C MET A 93 -10.03 8.48 3.77
N MET A 94 -10.94 7.77 3.11
CA MET A 94 -11.25 6.37 3.34
C MET A 94 -11.16 5.57 2.04
N ILE A 95 -10.96 4.28 2.20
CA ILE A 95 -11.27 3.24 1.20
C ILE A 95 -12.10 2.17 1.88
N SER A 96 -12.99 1.51 1.13
CA SER A 96 -13.76 0.39 1.66
C SER A 96 -13.48 -0.89 0.88
N ALA A 97 -13.39 -1.99 1.60
CA ALA A 97 -13.48 -3.30 0.98
C ALA A 97 -14.94 -3.76 1.03
N CYS A 98 -15.53 -4.01 -0.12
CA CYS A 98 -16.96 -4.31 -0.23
C CYS A 98 -17.26 -5.35 -1.29
N GLY A 99 -18.39 -6.02 -1.12
CA GLY A 99 -18.91 -6.98 -2.07
C GLY A 99 -20.32 -7.44 -1.71
N MET A 100 -21.06 -7.90 -2.70
CA MET A 100 -22.41 -8.41 -2.55
C MET A 100 -22.40 -9.75 -1.78
N LEU A 101 -23.32 -9.92 -0.84
CA LEU A 101 -23.57 -11.20 -0.21
C LEU A 101 -24.36 -12.10 -1.14
N ASP A 102 -24.05 -13.40 -1.12
CA ASP A 102 -24.81 -14.42 -1.84
C ASP A 102 -26.08 -14.78 -1.05
N ASP A 103 -27.09 -13.95 -1.18
CA ASP A 103 -28.39 -14.12 -0.54
C ASP A 103 -29.48 -14.13 -1.61
N PRO A 104 -30.15 -15.28 -1.83
CA PRO A 104 -31.19 -15.38 -2.84
C PRO A 104 -32.46 -14.59 -2.50
N ASP A 105 -32.66 -14.23 -1.25
CA ASP A 105 -33.88 -13.60 -0.76
C ASP A 105 -33.77 -12.07 -0.67
N ASP A 106 -32.55 -11.53 -0.59
CA ASP A 106 -32.31 -10.09 -0.43
C ASP A 106 -30.94 -9.66 -0.98
N VAL A 107 -30.91 -8.51 -1.63
CA VAL A 107 -29.65 -7.93 -2.13
C VAL A 107 -29.01 -7.11 -1.04
N ARG A 108 -27.86 -7.58 -0.53
CA ARG A 108 -27.11 -6.94 0.55
C ARG A 108 -25.63 -6.81 0.21
N VAL A 109 -25.03 -5.73 0.66
CA VAL A 109 -23.61 -5.45 0.49
C VAL A 109 -22.93 -5.54 1.85
N LEU A 110 -21.92 -6.40 1.95
CA LEU A 110 -20.97 -6.43 3.05
C LEU A 110 -19.86 -5.41 2.75
N ALA A 111 -19.52 -4.60 3.75
CA ALA A 111 -18.40 -3.68 3.64
C ALA A 111 -17.65 -3.52 4.97
N THR A 112 -16.43 -3.03 4.87
CA THR A 112 -15.60 -2.53 5.96
C THR A 112 -14.73 -1.41 5.44
N SER A 113 -14.44 -0.40 6.26
CA SER A 113 -13.68 0.77 5.85
C SER A 113 -12.28 0.79 6.48
N LEU A 114 -11.34 1.33 5.73
CA LEU A 114 -9.97 1.61 6.17
C LEU A 114 -9.68 3.09 5.92
N SER A 115 -9.09 3.77 6.91
CA SER A 115 -8.60 5.12 6.68
C SER A 115 -7.32 5.09 5.83
N LEU A 116 -7.14 6.07 4.96
CA LEU A 116 -5.88 6.21 4.20
C LEU A 116 -4.70 6.45 5.13
N ASP A 117 -4.90 7.08 6.29
CA ASP A 117 -3.86 7.20 7.32
C ASP A 117 -3.34 5.83 7.78
N SER A 118 -4.25 4.88 8.03
CA SER A 118 -3.87 3.51 8.40
C SER A 118 -3.12 2.81 7.26
N VAL A 119 -3.57 2.99 6.02
CA VAL A 119 -2.87 2.47 4.82
C VAL A 119 -1.48 3.08 4.71
N ASN A 120 -1.39 4.39 4.92
CA ASN A 120 -0.13 5.14 4.87
C ASN A 120 0.89 4.65 5.92
N ILE A 121 0.44 4.40 7.15
CA ILE A 121 1.29 3.82 8.21
C ILE A 121 1.84 2.45 7.79
N ILE A 122 0.98 1.58 7.22
CA ILE A 122 1.37 0.24 6.77
C ILE A 122 2.43 0.33 5.65
N VAL A 123 2.19 1.17 4.65
CA VAL A 123 3.10 1.35 3.51
C VAL A 123 4.44 1.90 3.97
N ASN A 124 4.45 2.95 4.79
CA ASN A 124 5.67 3.57 5.29
C ASN A 124 6.46 2.67 6.23
N SER A 125 5.80 1.82 7.02
CA SER A 125 6.46 0.85 7.90
C SER A 125 7.14 -0.31 7.15
N SER A 126 6.69 -0.60 5.93
CA SER A 126 7.28 -1.66 5.10
C SER A 126 8.60 -1.26 4.44
N VAL A 127 8.97 0.01 4.45
CA VAL A 127 10.22 0.53 3.91
C VAL A 127 11.29 0.57 5.00
N SER A 128 12.17 -0.42 5.01
CA SER A 128 13.24 -0.54 6.03
C SER A 128 14.54 0.17 5.66
N MET A 129 14.76 0.50 4.38
CA MET A 129 15.99 1.15 3.92
C MET A 129 15.96 2.64 4.25
N GLN A 130 16.97 3.14 4.94
CA GLN A 130 17.11 4.56 5.23
C GLN A 130 17.21 5.38 3.92
N GLY A 131 16.38 6.42 3.80
CA GLY A 131 16.32 7.27 2.61
C GLY A 131 15.55 6.67 1.43
N ALA A 132 14.97 5.49 1.57
CA ALA A 132 13.98 4.98 0.63
C ALA A 132 12.59 5.54 0.94
N GLU A 133 11.80 5.74 -0.09
CA GLU A 133 10.43 6.22 -0.02
C GLU A 133 9.50 5.31 -0.83
N SER A 134 8.21 5.36 -0.52
CA SER A 134 7.21 4.58 -1.22
C SER A 134 5.95 5.41 -1.47
N LEU A 135 5.32 5.11 -2.60
CA LEU A 135 3.97 5.55 -2.94
C LEU A 135 3.12 4.31 -3.16
N LEU A 136 1.90 4.32 -2.66
CA LEU A 136 0.87 3.39 -3.07
C LEU A 136 -0.06 4.12 -4.03
N VAL A 137 -0.19 3.63 -5.25
CA VAL A 137 -0.96 4.28 -6.31
C VAL A 137 -2.07 3.34 -6.77
N ASP A 138 -3.27 3.86 -6.89
CA ASP A 138 -4.36 3.19 -7.59
C ASP A 138 -4.15 3.36 -9.09
N GLN A 139 -3.89 2.26 -9.79
CA GLN A 139 -3.59 2.28 -11.24
C GLN A 139 -4.82 2.63 -12.07
N GLY A 140 -6.03 2.39 -11.56
CA GLY A 140 -7.28 2.66 -12.27
C GLY A 140 -7.53 4.14 -12.50
N ASN A 141 -7.23 4.99 -11.51
CA ASN A 141 -7.45 6.44 -11.59
C ASN A 141 -6.17 7.28 -11.42
N GLY A 142 -5.09 6.66 -10.95
CA GLY A 142 -3.81 7.32 -10.71
C GLY A 142 -3.69 7.98 -9.34
N ASP A 143 -4.66 7.77 -8.43
CA ASP A 143 -4.65 8.39 -7.11
C ASP A 143 -3.57 7.80 -6.22
N ILE A 144 -2.89 8.66 -5.46
CA ILE A 144 -1.90 8.28 -4.47
C ILE A 144 -2.64 7.99 -3.15
N LEU A 145 -2.69 6.70 -2.79
CA LEU A 145 -3.37 6.22 -1.59
C LEU A 145 -2.49 6.30 -0.34
N ALA A 146 -1.18 6.26 -0.51
CA ALA A 146 -0.22 6.40 0.57
C ALA A 146 1.10 7.00 0.08
N SER A 147 1.71 7.84 0.91
CA SER A 147 3.00 8.46 0.68
C SER A 147 3.60 8.90 2.01
N ARG A 148 4.94 8.93 2.10
CA ARG A 148 5.62 9.57 3.23
C ARG A 148 5.37 11.09 3.24
N ASP A 149 5.24 11.70 2.08
CA ASP A 149 4.79 13.07 1.92
C ASP A 149 3.26 13.10 1.95
N SER A 150 2.69 13.57 3.06
CA SER A 150 1.24 13.63 3.26
C SER A 150 0.52 14.56 2.28
N GLU A 151 1.22 15.54 1.70
CA GLU A 151 0.64 16.46 0.70
C GLU A 151 0.33 15.73 -0.62
N LEU A 152 0.97 14.60 -0.86
CA LEU A 152 0.73 13.79 -2.06
C LEU A 152 -0.47 12.84 -1.90
N VAL A 153 -0.86 12.51 -0.68
CA VAL A 153 -2.00 11.58 -0.43
C VAL A 153 -3.28 12.20 -0.97
N SER A 154 -4.07 11.42 -1.67
CA SER A 154 -5.30 11.84 -2.38
C SER A 154 -5.07 12.77 -3.59
N THR A 155 -3.82 12.98 -4.01
CA THR A 155 -3.53 13.60 -5.31
C THR A 155 -3.32 12.54 -6.38
N SER A 156 -3.34 12.94 -7.67
CA SER A 156 -3.14 11.99 -8.76
C SER A 156 -1.75 12.12 -9.40
N VAL A 157 -1.07 10.98 -9.63
CA VAL A 157 0.18 10.95 -10.38
C VAL A 157 -0.01 11.42 -11.84
N ASN A 158 -1.23 11.30 -12.38
CA ASN A 158 -1.56 11.71 -13.74
C ASN A 158 -1.64 13.24 -13.87
N GLU A 159 -1.98 13.93 -12.80
CA GLU A 159 -2.14 15.39 -12.75
C GLU A 159 -0.94 16.09 -12.10
N ALA A 160 0.03 15.33 -11.62
CA ALA A 160 1.18 15.85 -10.92
C ALA A 160 1.96 16.86 -11.77
N SER A 161 2.39 17.97 -11.18
CA SER A 161 3.31 18.93 -11.81
C SER A 161 4.76 18.44 -11.74
N ASP A 162 5.09 17.63 -10.75
CA ASP A 162 6.42 17.09 -10.51
C ASP A 162 6.89 16.15 -11.63
N SER A 163 8.12 16.33 -12.07
CA SER A 163 8.70 15.60 -13.21
C SER A 163 8.94 14.10 -12.91
N PHE A 164 9.19 13.77 -11.64
CA PHE A 164 9.38 12.39 -11.20
C PHE A 164 8.02 11.66 -11.22
N LEU A 165 6.97 12.24 -10.63
CA LEU A 165 5.63 11.66 -10.61
C LEU A 165 5.06 11.46 -12.02
N LYS A 166 5.28 12.40 -12.94
CA LYS A 166 4.92 12.23 -14.37
C LYS A 166 5.58 11.00 -15.00
N LYS A 167 6.84 10.75 -14.69
CA LYS A 167 7.57 9.58 -15.20
C LYS A 167 7.12 8.29 -14.51
N VAL A 168 6.75 8.36 -13.23
CA VAL A 168 6.11 7.26 -12.52
C VAL A 168 4.79 6.91 -13.18
N ALA A 169 3.91 7.89 -13.45
CA ALA A 169 2.66 7.68 -14.16
C ALA A 169 2.87 7.01 -15.51
N ALA A 170 3.83 7.49 -16.30
CA ALA A 170 4.17 6.90 -17.60
C ALA A 170 4.71 5.46 -17.49
N LYS A 171 5.37 5.11 -16.38
CA LYS A 171 5.84 3.75 -16.11
C LYS A 171 4.67 2.84 -15.75
N LEU A 172 3.77 3.28 -14.87
CA LEU A 172 2.59 2.53 -14.44
C LEU A 172 1.67 2.17 -15.62
N GLN A 173 1.54 3.06 -16.61
CA GLN A 173 0.76 2.80 -17.83
C GLN A 173 1.34 1.69 -18.71
N LYS A 174 2.61 1.32 -18.53
CA LYS A 174 3.28 0.28 -19.33
C LYS A 174 3.22 -1.11 -18.71
N ASP A 175 2.62 -1.23 -17.55
CA ASP A 175 2.49 -2.49 -16.81
C ASP A 175 3.86 -3.22 -16.66
N ASP A 176 4.87 -2.45 -16.26
CA ASP A 176 6.27 -2.92 -16.21
C ASP A 176 6.71 -3.06 -14.74
N ASP A 177 6.66 -4.28 -14.22
CA ASP A 177 7.06 -4.67 -12.85
C ASP A 177 8.60 -4.68 -12.68
N SER A 178 9.31 -3.86 -13.45
CA SER A 178 10.76 -3.84 -13.53
C SER A 178 11.41 -2.79 -12.64
N VAL A 179 12.65 -3.06 -12.26
CA VAL A 179 13.56 -2.06 -11.71
C VAL A 179 13.98 -1.09 -12.80
N SER A 180 13.78 0.19 -12.57
CA SER A 180 14.13 1.24 -13.52
C SER A 180 14.83 2.41 -12.85
N THR A 181 15.47 3.26 -13.64
CA THR A 181 16.05 4.53 -13.14
C THR A 181 15.25 5.70 -13.71
N ILE A 182 14.70 6.52 -12.83
CA ILE A 182 14.00 7.75 -13.18
C ILE A 182 14.76 8.93 -12.59
N GLY A 183 15.47 9.67 -13.44
CA GLY A 183 16.34 10.74 -13.00
C GLY A 183 17.51 10.20 -12.16
N ASP A 184 17.62 10.69 -10.93
CA ASP A 184 18.60 10.27 -9.93
C ASP A 184 18.10 9.20 -8.95
N LYS A 185 16.88 8.65 -9.19
CA LYS A 185 16.25 7.65 -8.33
C LYS A 185 16.18 6.29 -9.01
N VAL A 186 16.46 5.24 -8.27
CA VAL A 186 16.15 3.85 -8.64
C VAL A 186 14.75 3.57 -8.16
N VAL A 187 13.88 3.10 -9.05
CA VAL A 187 12.45 2.89 -8.83
C VAL A 187 12.12 1.43 -9.06
N VAL A 188 11.39 0.85 -8.13
CA VAL A 188 10.82 -0.50 -8.21
C VAL A 188 9.31 -0.36 -8.10
N THR A 189 8.59 -0.96 -9.03
CA THR A 189 7.13 -1.06 -9.01
C THR A 189 6.73 -2.48 -8.68
N ARG A 190 5.65 -2.66 -7.92
CA ARG A 190 5.09 -3.97 -7.60
C ARG A 190 3.58 -3.90 -7.45
N GLU A 191 2.88 -4.70 -8.21
CA GLU A 191 1.44 -4.85 -8.09
C GLU A 191 1.05 -5.52 -6.78
N ILE A 192 -0.05 -5.06 -6.20
CA ILE A 192 -0.68 -5.68 -5.02
C ILE A 192 -1.75 -6.64 -5.49
N SER A 193 -1.47 -7.93 -5.37
CA SER A 193 -2.36 -8.99 -5.86
C SER A 193 -3.80 -8.83 -5.39
N GLY A 194 -4.74 -8.90 -6.33
CA GLY A 194 -6.18 -8.78 -6.09
C GLY A 194 -6.68 -7.36 -5.90
N THR A 195 -5.89 -6.38 -6.29
CA THR A 195 -6.24 -4.96 -6.33
C THR A 195 -5.69 -4.33 -7.61
N ASP A 196 -6.14 -3.13 -7.94
CA ASP A 196 -5.56 -2.28 -8.98
C ASP A 196 -4.46 -1.37 -8.42
N TRP A 197 -3.84 -1.77 -7.31
CA TRP A 197 -2.85 -0.94 -6.61
C TRP A 197 -1.43 -1.37 -6.94
N VAL A 198 -0.59 -0.39 -7.12
CA VAL A 198 0.84 -0.57 -7.36
C VAL A 198 1.64 0.14 -6.27
N LEU A 199 2.51 -0.62 -5.60
CA LEU A 199 3.52 -0.07 -4.71
C LEU A 199 4.71 0.39 -5.55
N VAL A 200 4.99 1.69 -5.50
CA VAL A 200 6.16 2.32 -6.13
C VAL A 200 7.16 2.65 -5.05
N SER A 201 8.24 1.91 -4.97
CA SER A 201 9.33 2.18 -4.03
C SER A 201 10.51 2.80 -4.77
N TYR A 202 11.12 3.82 -4.19
CA TYR A 202 12.26 4.49 -4.81
C TYR A 202 13.30 4.95 -3.80
N VAL A 203 14.54 5.02 -4.26
CA VAL A 203 15.68 5.42 -3.46
C VAL A 203 16.64 6.26 -4.31
N PRO A 204 17.25 7.32 -3.77
CA PRO A 204 18.31 8.05 -4.47
C PRO A 204 19.45 7.11 -4.89
N LYS A 205 19.85 7.21 -6.14
CA LYS A 205 20.93 6.37 -6.70
C LYS A 205 22.24 6.50 -5.90
N SER A 206 22.51 7.70 -5.37
CA SER A 206 23.68 7.96 -4.54
C SER A 206 23.74 7.10 -3.28
N LEU A 207 22.59 6.72 -2.70
CA LEU A 207 22.57 5.85 -1.51
C LEU A 207 22.95 4.41 -1.85
N ILE A 208 22.60 3.93 -3.04
CA ILE A 208 22.99 2.59 -3.51
C ILE A 208 24.47 2.56 -3.86
N THR A 209 24.99 3.62 -4.48
CA THR A 209 26.36 3.66 -4.98
C THR A 209 27.38 4.08 -3.92
N SER A 210 26.97 4.77 -2.85
CA SER A 210 27.88 5.32 -1.84
C SER A 210 28.73 4.25 -1.14
N GLU A 211 28.18 3.09 -0.82
CA GLU A 211 28.92 1.98 -0.23
C GLU A 211 29.95 1.39 -1.21
N VAL A 212 29.55 1.25 -2.48
CA VAL A 212 30.45 0.77 -3.55
C VAL A 212 31.56 1.78 -3.81
N ASP A 213 31.25 3.07 -3.84
CA ASP A 213 32.23 4.14 -4.04
C ASP A 213 33.21 4.22 -2.84
N ASN A 214 32.74 4.05 -1.63
CA ASN A 214 33.61 3.99 -0.44
C ASN A 214 34.53 2.79 -0.46
N LEU A 215 34.06 1.60 -0.83
CA LEU A 215 34.89 0.40 -1.02
C LEU A 215 35.91 0.61 -2.12
N ARG A 216 35.53 1.15 -3.26
CA ARG A 216 36.44 1.46 -4.36
C ARG A 216 37.53 2.43 -3.93
N ASN A 217 37.19 3.52 -3.27
CA ASN A 217 38.14 4.52 -2.80
C ASN A 217 39.10 3.93 -1.77
N THR A 218 38.59 3.09 -0.83
CA THR A 218 39.45 2.37 0.14
C THR A 218 40.44 1.45 -0.56
N LEU A 219 39.98 0.68 -1.56
CA LEU A 219 40.86 -0.20 -2.34
C LEU A 219 41.93 0.57 -3.12
N ILE A 220 41.59 1.72 -3.69
CA ILE A 220 42.56 2.60 -4.37
C ILE A 220 43.63 3.09 -3.38
N VAL A 221 43.21 3.56 -2.20
CA VAL A 221 44.16 4.03 -1.16
C VAL A 221 45.08 2.90 -0.71
N VAL A 222 44.55 1.71 -0.46
CA VAL A 222 45.33 0.53 -0.10
C VAL A 222 46.33 0.16 -1.20
N ALA A 223 45.88 0.17 -2.46
CA ALA A 223 46.78 -0.12 -3.60
C ALA A 223 47.91 0.89 -3.72
N ILE A 224 47.67 2.19 -3.50
CA ILE A 224 48.71 3.24 -3.48
C ILE A 224 49.73 3.01 -2.34
N ILE A 225 49.22 2.70 -1.13
CA ILE A 225 50.10 2.41 0.03
C ILE A 225 50.99 1.19 -0.28
N CYS A 226 50.41 0.09 -0.80
CA CYS A 226 51.15 -1.10 -1.20
C CYS A 226 52.25 -0.79 -2.20
N LEU A 227 51.92 0.05 -3.20
CA LEU A 227 52.90 0.45 -4.25
C LEU A 227 54.04 1.29 -3.67
N LEU A 228 53.73 2.23 -2.77
CA LEU A 228 54.75 3.02 -2.08
C LEU A 228 55.67 2.15 -1.19
N VAL A 229 55.12 1.20 -0.48
CA VAL A 229 55.88 0.25 0.35
C VAL A 229 56.77 -0.62 -0.54
N PHE A 230 56.23 -1.10 -1.68
CA PHE A 230 57.02 -1.90 -2.64
C PHE A 230 58.20 -1.10 -3.21
N VAL A 231 57.97 0.15 -3.63
CA VAL A 231 59.05 1.04 -4.12
C VAL A 231 60.10 1.29 -3.04
N LEU A 232 59.66 1.55 -1.80
CA LEU A 232 60.57 1.76 -0.65
C LEU A 232 61.44 0.52 -0.42
N LEU A 233 60.85 -0.66 -0.35
CA LEU A 233 61.57 -1.92 -0.18
C LEU A 233 62.57 -2.20 -1.29
N ASN A 234 62.22 -1.93 -2.54
CA ASN A 234 63.11 -2.08 -3.67
C ASN A 234 64.29 -1.08 -3.59
N THR A 235 64.05 0.18 -3.26
CA THR A 235 65.10 1.19 -3.12
C THR A 235 66.09 0.85 -2.01
N LEU A 236 65.58 0.36 -0.85
CA LEU A 236 66.40 -0.12 0.24
C LEU A 236 67.23 -1.32 -0.14
N ASN A 237 66.62 -2.28 -0.85
CA ASN A 237 67.32 -3.49 -1.33
C ASN A 237 68.47 -3.15 -2.29
N VAL A 238 68.23 -2.27 -3.26
CA VAL A 238 69.25 -1.77 -4.21
C VAL A 238 70.36 -1.02 -3.42
N SER A 239 70.01 -0.20 -2.44
CA SER A 239 70.99 0.53 -1.63
C SER A 239 71.88 -0.39 -0.76
N PHE A 240 71.34 -1.55 -0.34
CA PHE A 240 72.12 -2.56 0.42
C PHE A 240 73.00 -3.43 -0.50
N THR A 241 72.59 -3.63 -1.76
CA THR A 241 73.31 -4.53 -2.72
C THR A 241 74.47 -3.81 -3.44
N VAL A 242 74.43 -2.48 -3.50
CA VAL A 242 75.44 -1.63 -4.19
C VAL A 242 76.53 -1.11 -3.23
N LYS A 243 76.44 -1.44 -1.96
CA LYS A 243 77.52 -1.23 -0.98
C LYS A 243 78.37 -2.51 -0.83
#